data_0dad300b68a9f33993cfe78853caf9bd
#
_entry.id   0dad300b68a9f33993cfe78853caf9bd
#
_cell.length_a   1.000
_cell.length_b   1.000
_cell.length_c   1.000
_cell.angle_alpha   90.00
_cell.angle_beta   90.00
_cell.angle_gamma   90.00
#
_symmetry.space_group_name_H-M   'P 1'
#
loop_
_entity.id
_entity.type
_entity.pdbx_description
1 polymer ?
#
loop_
_entity_poly.entity_id
_entity_poly.type
_entity_poly.pdbx_seq_one_letter_code
_entity_poly.pdbx_strand_id
1 'polypeptide(L)'
;MQIGADYTHYNTTSRQEMSLLPADGAPSSFRTDAGQCIDRLSLSLDQSHDLGRQWTLDYGARFVYVRDNDYQYYTSEEAMSDRDTDLRLDEYTYDLYAGTSRNFASGVSFSASLTGEYYRRNGYDRWAFFPQASLSWIASADHILQAEFSSDKSYPSFWDMSGAVTYLDGYAEVHGTPGLRPSSNYGLTLTYVLKQKYIFQLFGNHRVDAFTQSAYLSPDRPALIYQTLNWDYMSSFGALAVVPLRIGERFTSRITLSGFDYLLRNRDFYGMDYKRSKWVGYAALDNTLRLSRKPDLAFEFGGYYQSEAIQCTYDIGASWRLDAGVKWTFAAGKAELSVKGNDLFDSMTPVSEVDFGEQRLRMG
;
A
#
# COMPACT_ATOMS: atom_id res chain seq x y z
N MET A 1 -9.15 -20.52 24.16
CA MET A 1 -9.28 -21.27 22.90
C MET A 1 -10.37 -20.62 22.08
N GLN A 2 -10.04 -20.26 20.85
CA GLN A 2 -10.98 -19.70 19.87
C GLN A 2 -10.92 -20.53 18.59
N ILE A 3 -12.08 -20.87 18.05
CA ILE A 3 -12.21 -21.56 16.76
C ILE A 3 -13.03 -20.65 15.87
N GLY A 4 -12.54 -20.38 14.66
CA GLY A 4 -13.19 -19.57 13.65
C GLY A 4 -13.46 -20.38 12.39
N ALA A 5 -14.63 -20.16 11.78
CA ALA A 5 -14.95 -20.63 10.44
C ALA A 5 -15.68 -19.52 9.70
N ASP A 6 -15.21 -19.20 8.50
CA ASP A 6 -15.77 -18.18 7.65
C ASP A 6 -15.90 -18.70 6.22
N TYR A 7 -17.03 -18.40 5.59
CA TYR A 7 -17.24 -18.68 4.17
C TYR A 7 -17.74 -17.42 3.48
N THR A 8 -17.09 -17.07 2.39
CA THR A 8 -17.45 -15.93 1.58
C THR A 8 -17.66 -16.37 0.15
N HIS A 9 -18.76 -15.93 -0.45
CA HIS A 9 -19.08 -16.09 -1.86
C HIS A 9 -19.18 -14.71 -2.51
N TYR A 10 -18.48 -14.52 -3.62
CA TYR A 10 -18.52 -13.30 -4.41
C TYR A 10 -18.78 -13.65 -5.86
N ASN A 11 -19.70 -12.94 -6.51
CA ASN A 11 -19.99 -13.11 -7.93
C ASN A 11 -20.23 -11.76 -8.58
N THR A 12 -19.58 -11.52 -9.70
CA THR A 12 -19.76 -10.32 -10.51
C THR A 12 -19.75 -10.66 -11.98
N THR A 13 -20.50 -9.86 -12.74
CA THR A 13 -20.50 -9.90 -14.21
C THR A 13 -20.35 -8.49 -14.75
N SER A 14 -19.65 -8.34 -15.85
CA SER A 14 -19.49 -7.07 -16.53
C SER A 14 -19.66 -7.25 -18.04
N ARG A 15 -20.14 -6.18 -18.68
CA ARG A 15 -20.25 -6.09 -20.13
C ARG A 15 -19.64 -4.77 -20.56
N GLN A 16 -18.78 -4.82 -21.55
CA GLN A 16 -18.22 -3.62 -22.19
C GLN A 16 -18.54 -3.68 -23.69
N GLU A 17 -18.91 -2.54 -24.23
CA GLU A 17 -19.05 -2.33 -25.68
C GLU A 17 -18.07 -1.24 -26.10
N MET A 18 -17.24 -1.54 -27.07
CA MET A 18 -16.23 -0.63 -27.60
C MET A 18 -16.51 -0.39 -29.08
N SER A 19 -16.56 0.88 -29.47
CA SER A 19 -16.65 1.29 -30.86
C SER A 19 -15.47 2.18 -31.20
N LEU A 20 -14.69 1.79 -32.18
CA LEU A 20 -13.55 2.54 -32.68
C LEU A 20 -13.95 3.18 -34.03
N LEU A 21 -13.82 4.49 -34.09
CA LEU A 21 -14.06 5.31 -35.31
C LEU A 21 -12.72 5.92 -35.75
N PRO A 22 -11.84 5.16 -36.42
CA PRO A 22 -10.60 5.71 -36.92
C PRO A 22 -10.86 6.80 -37.97
N ALA A 23 -10.01 7.83 -38.01
CA ALA A 23 -10.14 8.95 -38.96
C ALA A 23 -10.10 8.48 -40.42
N ASP A 24 -9.31 7.42 -40.69
CA ASP A 24 -9.06 6.85 -42.03
C ASP A 24 -9.26 5.33 -42.03
N GLY A 25 -10.46 4.84 -41.70
CA GLY A 25 -10.71 3.40 -41.65
C GLY A 25 -12.16 3.03 -41.47
N ALA A 26 -12.50 1.74 -41.63
CA ALA A 26 -13.83 1.22 -41.33
C ALA A 26 -14.08 1.27 -39.80
N PRO A 27 -15.27 1.64 -39.37
CA PRO A 27 -15.67 1.50 -37.97
C PRO A 27 -15.53 0.05 -37.52
N SER A 28 -14.94 -0.18 -36.38
CA SER A 28 -14.91 -1.50 -35.76
C SER A 28 -15.58 -1.45 -34.39
N SER A 29 -16.32 -2.49 -34.06
CA SER A 29 -16.94 -2.61 -32.75
C SER A 29 -16.79 -4.04 -32.23
N PHE A 30 -16.61 -4.15 -30.92
CA PHE A 30 -16.65 -5.42 -30.23
C PHE A 30 -17.32 -5.28 -28.88
N ARG A 31 -17.81 -6.40 -28.38
CA ARG A 31 -18.36 -6.50 -27.04
C ARG A 31 -17.60 -7.56 -26.25
N THR A 32 -17.39 -7.30 -24.98
CA THR A 32 -16.90 -8.28 -24.02
C THR A 32 -17.97 -8.57 -22.99
N ASP A 33 -18.19 -9.85 -22.72
CA ASP A 33 -18.99 -10.35 -21.61
C ASP A 33 -18.04 -11.09 -20.67
N ALA A 34 -17.86 -10.59 -19.45
CA ALA A 34 -16.91 -11.14 -18.47
C ALA A 34 -17.61 -11.42 -17.14
N GLY A 35 -17.10 -12.39 -16.39
CA GLY A 35 -17.60 -12.69 -15.05
C GLY A 35 -16.54 -13.34 -14.19
N GLN A 36 -16.66 -13.13 -12.87
CA GLN A 36 -15.81 -13.70 -11.87
C GLN A 36 -16.63 -14.22 -10.70
N CYS A 37 -16.33 -15.45 -10.25
CA CYS A 37 -16.99 -16.10 -9.14
C CYS A 37 -15.92 -16.63 -8.17
N ILE A 38 -15.91 -16.12 -6.93
CA ILE A 38 -14.94 -16.47 -5.90
C ILE A 38 -15.63 -17.10 -4.71
N ASP A 39 -15.20 -18.31 -4.36
CA ASP A 39 -15.58 -19.00 -3.13
C ASP A 39 -14.38 -19.09 -2.21
N ARG A 40 -14.52 -18.63 -0.96
CA ARG A 40 -13.46 -18.65 0.03
C ARG A 40 -13.94 -19.30 1.34
N LEU A 41 -13.22 -20.32 1.78
CA LEU A 41 -13.38 -20.95 3.09
C LEU A 41 -12.15 -20.65 3.95
N SER A 42 -12.34 -20.19 5.16
CA SER A 42 -11.27 -19.97 6.13
C SER A 42 -11.61 -20.65 7.44
N LEU A 43 -10.68 -21.45 7.96
CA LEU A 43 -10.77 -22.11 9.26
C LEU A 43 -9.60 -21.64 10.11
N SER A 44 -9.82 -21.33 11.39
CA SER A 44 -8.77 -20.94 12.33
C SER A 44 -8.95 -21.60 13.70
N LEU A 45 -7.82 -21.84 14.34
CA LEU A 45 -7.71 -22.29 15.73
C LEU A 45 -6.66 -21.44 16.42
N ASP A 46 -7.06 -20.69 17.44
CA ASP A 46 -6.18 -19.81 18.20
C ASP A 46 -6.21 -20.21 19.68
N GLN A 47 -5.05 -20.30 20.28
CA GLN A 47 -4.85 -20.71 21.66
C GLN A 47 -3.88 -19.76 22.35
N SER A 48 -4.22 -19.33 23.56
CA SER A 48 -3.37 -18.52 24.42
C SER A 48 -3.28 -19.14 25.80
N HIS A 49 -2.06 -19.21 26.34
CA HIS A 49 -1.77 -19.75 27.68
C HIS A 49 -0.90 -18.78 28.46
N ASP A 50 -1.32 -18.50 29.68
CA ASP A 50 -0.50 -17.84 30.68
C ASP A 50 0.44 -18.88 31.31
N LEU A 51 1.74 -18.73 31.09
CA LEU A 51 2.78 -19.61 31.64
C LEU A 51 3.26 -19.16 33.03
N GLY A 52 2.66 -18.12 33.60
CA GLY A 52 3.09 -17.47 34.84
C GLY A 52 4.31 -16.57 34.65
N ARG A 53 4.67 -15.80 35.70
CA ARG A 53 5.75 -14.77 35.66
C ARG A 53 5.61 -13.79 34.50
N GLN A 54 4.37 -13.49 34.08
CA GLN A 54 4.03 -12.58 32.98
C GLN A 54 4.47 -13.08 31.58
N TRP A 55 4.72 -14.37 31.43
CA TRP A 55 4.89 -14.99 30.12
C TRP A 55 3.56 -15.48 29.57
N THR A 56 3.31 -15.14 28.30
CA THR A 56 2.18 -15.68 27.52
C THR A 56 2.74 -16.48 26.35
N LEU A 57 2.13 -17.62 26.07
CA LEU A 57 2.37 -18.42 24.87
C LEU A 57 1.10 -18.42 24.02
N ASP A 58 1.23 -17.95 22.80
CA ASP A 58 0.17 -17.94 21.80
C ASP A 58 0.56 -18.88 20.66
N TYR A 59 -0.37 -19.72 20.20
CA TYR A 59 -0.14 -20.58 19.04
C TYR A 59 -1.46 -20.91 18.37
N GLY A 60 -1.37 -21.29 17.11
CA GLY A 60 -2.55 -21.64 16.36
C GLY A 60 -2.26 -22.14 14.96
N ALA A 61 -3.34 -22.41 14.27
CA ALA A 61 -3.33 -22.87 12.89
C ALA A 61 -4.41 -22.16 12.09
N ARG A 62 -4.16 -21.91 10.83
CA ARG A 62 -5.14 -21.38 9.88
C ARG A 62 -5.07 -22.16 8.59
N PHE A 63 -6.24 -22.43 8.04
CA PHE A 63 -6.41 -22.98 6.70
C PHE A 63 -7.29 -22.06 5.90
N VAL A 64 -6.87 -21.74 4.68
CA VAL A 64 -7.69 -20.99 3.72
C VAL A 64 -7.71 -21.74 2.40
N TYR A 65 -8.89 -21.93 1.87
CA TYR A 65 -9.13 -22.43 0.53
C TYR A 65 -9.88 -21.35 -0.25
N VAL A 66 -9.40 -21.07 -1.45
CA VAL A 66 -10.09 -20.17 -2.37
C VAL A 66 -10.19 -20.83 -3.74
N ARG A 67 -11.36 -20.72 -4.32
CA ARG A 67 -11.61 -21.02 -5.73
C ARG A 67 -12.06 -19.75 -6.43
N ASP A 68 -11.37 -19.40 -7.49
CA ASP A 68 -11.71 -18.33 -8.40
C ASP A 68 -11.94 -18.91 -9.80
N ASN A 69 -13.09 -18.59 -10.37
CA ASN A 69 -13.40 -18.88 -11.77
C ASN A 69 -13.67 -17.55 -12.43
N ASP A 70 -12.88 -17.20 -13.43
CA ASP A 70 -13.09 -16.02 -14.25
C ASP A 70 -13.13 -16.35 -15.73
N TYR A 71 -13.95 -15.61 -16.48
CA TYR A 71 -14.07 -15.74 -17.91
C TYR A 71 -14.24 -14.38 -18.57
N GLN A 72 -13.81 -14.29 -19.83
CA GLN A 72 -14.13 -13.19 -20.72
C GLN A 72 -14.33 -13.71 -22.14
N TYR A 73 -15.45 -13.41 -22.75
CA TYR A 73 -15.78 -13.78 -24.13
C TYR A 73 -15.94 -12.53 -24.98
N TYR A 74 -15.39 -12.60 -26.19
CA TYR A 74 -15.45 -11.55 -27.18
C TYR A 74 -16.52 -11.84 -28.22
N THR A 75 -17.32 -10.83 -28.57
CA THR A 75 -18.26 -10.86 -29.68
C THR A 75 -17.96 -9.67 -30.59
N SER A 76 -17.60 -9.93 -31.84
CA SER A 76 -17.31 -8.92 -32.85
C SER A 76 -17.66 -9.45 -34.23
N GLU A 77 -17.75 -8.56 -35.24
CA GLU A 77 -17.93 -8.95 -36.65
C GLU A 77 -16.67 -9.66 -37.20
N GLU A 78 -15.49 -9.35 -36.66
CA GLU A 78 -14.24 -10.08 -36.90
C GLU A 78 -14.07 -11.16 -35.84
N ALA A 79 -13.59 -12.34 -36.23
CA ALA A 79 -13.36 -13.44 -35.28
C ALA A 79 -12.29 -13.07 -34.25
N MET A 80 -12.71 -12.78 -33.03
CA MET A 80 -11.83 -12.47 -31.88
C MET A 80 -11.86 -13.57 -30.80
N SER A 81 -12.38 -14.75 -31.11
CA SER A 81 -12.53 -15.85 -30.16
C SER A 81 -11.18 -16.41 -29.65
N ASP A 82 -10.07 -16.11 -30.34
CA ASP A 82 -8.72 -16.40 -29.88
C ASP A 82 -8.29 -15.57 -28.65
N ARG A 83 -9.06 -14.54 -28.27
CA ARG A 83 -8.89 -13.72 -27.08
C ARG A 83 -9.80 -14.14 -25.92
N ASP A 84 -10.69 -15.11 -26.14
CA ASP A 84 -11.54 -15.62 -25.07
C ASP A 84 -10.67 -16.23 -23.96
N THR A 85 -11.04 -15.93 -22.71
CA THR A 85 -10.37 -16.47 -21.53
C THR A 85 -11.38 -17.22 -20.66
N ASP A 86 -10.93 -18.33 -20.09
CA ASP A 86 -11.66 -19.10 -19.08
C ASP A 86 -10.61 -19.66 -18.14
N LEU A 87 -10.50 -19.06 -16.95
CA LEU A 87 -9.46 -19.34 -15.97
C LEU A 87 -10.07 -19.85 -14.69
N ARG A 88 -9.50 -20.92 -14.15
CA ARG A 88 -9.81 -21.41 -12.81
C ARG A 88 -8.56 -21.47 -11.98
N LEU A 89 -8.61 -20.80 -10.83
CA LEU A 89 -7.57 -20.79 -9.82
C LEU A 89 -8.08 -21.45 -8.54
N ASP A 90 -7.37 -22.48 -8.07
CA ASP A 90 -7.61 -23.08 -6.76
C ASP A 90 -6.38 -22.77 -5.88
N GLU A 91 -6.59 -22.06 -4.75
CA GLU A 91 -5.56 -21.66 -3.80
C GLU A 91 -5.74 -22.34 -2.45
N TYR A 92 -4.65 -22.78 -1.85
CA TYR A 92 -4.59 -23.37 -0.52
C TYR A 92 -3.50 -22.69 0.30
N THR A 93 -3.85 -22.22 1.48
CA THR A 93 -2.90 -21.66 2.45
C THR A 93 -3.03 -22.42 3.75
N TYR A 94 -1.92 -22.88 4.28
CA TYR A 94 -1.82 -23.54 5.58
C TYR A 94 -0.81 -22.77 6.43
N ASP A 95 -1.26 -22.20 7.52
CA ASP A 95 -0.44 -21.49 8.49
C ASP A 95 -0.36 -22.23 9.80
N LEU A 96 0.85 -22.32 10.36
CA LEU A 96 1.08 -22.69 11.74
C LEU A 96 1.89 -21.57 12.38
N TYR A 97 1.45 -21.09 13.53
CA TYR A 97 2.19 -20.06 14.24
C TYR A 97 2.37 -20.39 15.72
N ALA A 98 3.47 -19.87 16.28
CA ALA A 98 3.71 -19.83 17.70
C ALA A 98 4.42 -18.52 18.05
N GLY A 99 4.06 -17.96 19.20
CA GLY A 99 4.62 -16.73 19.70
C GLY A 99 4.64 -16.69 21.22
N THR A 100 5.47 -15.82 21.76
CA THR A 100 5.55 -15.58 23.19
C THR A 100 5.69 -14.10 23.46
N SER A 101 5.16 -13.65 24.58
CA SER A 101 5.31 -12.28 25.06
C SER A 101 5.58 -12.22 26.55
N ARG A 102 6.23 -11.16 26.98
CA ARG A 102 6.50 -10.88 28.39
C ARG A 102 6.59 -9.39 28.67
N ASN A 103 6.01 -8.99 29.80
CA ASN A 103 6.18 -7.68 30.40
C ASN A 103 7.08 -7.79 31.63
N PHE A 104 8.18 -7.05 31.66
CA PHE A 104 9.13 -7.03 32.78
C PHE A 104 8.83 -5.83 33.69
N ALA A 105 9.03 -6.01 34.99
CA ALA A 105 8.87 -4.93 35.97
C ALA A 105 9.80 -3.72 35.73
N SER A 106 10.88 -3.90 34.96
CA SER A 106 11.81 -2.85 34.54
C SER A 106 11.27 -1.92 33.45
N GLY A 107 10.01 -2.02 33.07
CA GLY A 107 9.41 -1.23 31.98
C GLY A 107 9.79 -1.74 30.57
N VAL A 108 10.28 -2.97 30.45
CA VAL A 108 10.56 -3.63 29.20
C VAL A 108 9.40 -4.56 28.85
N SER A 109 8.90 -4.44 27.62
CA SER A 109 7.93 -5.37 27.03
C SER A 109 8.57 -6.02 25.80
N PHE A 110 8.45 -7.34 25.70
CA PHE A 110 9.00 -8.12 24.61
C PHE A 110 7.92 -9.01 24.02
N SER A 111 7.89 -9.17 22.71
CA SER A 111 7.15 -10.23 22.02
C SER A 111 7.95 -10.77 20.84
N ALA A 112 7.77 -12.06 20.57
CA ALA A 112 8.29 -12.69 19.37
C ALA A 112 7.33 -13.79 18.91
N SER A 113 7.19 -13.93 17.60
CA SER A 113 6.39 -14.99 16.98
C SER A 113 7.03 -15.45 15.68
N LEU A 114 6.67 -16.65 15.28
CA LEU A 114 7.04 -17.24 14.01
C LEU A 114 5.79 -17.88 13.40
N THR A 115 5.49 -17.52 12.16
CA THR A 115 4.49 -18.19 11.33
C THR A 115 5.21 -18.97 10.24
N GLY A 116 4.89 -20.25 10.12
CA GLY A 116 5.26 -21.09 8.97
C GLY A 116 4.05 -21.25 8.08
N GLU A 117 4.18 -20.90 6.82
CA GLU A 117 3.12 -20.98 5.82
C GLU A 117 3.50 -21.92 4.70
N TYR A 118 2.58 -22.79 4.31
CA TYR A 118 2.60 -23.50 3.04
C TYR A 118 1.50 -22.94 2.14
N TYR A 119 1.89 -22.38 1.02
CA TYR A 119 0.99 -21.84 0.00
C TYR A 119 1.07 -22.67 -1.28
N ARG A 120 -0.09 -22.99 -1.87
CA ARG A 120 -0.19 -23.71 -3.13
C ARG A 120 -1.27 -23.12 -4.02
N ARG A 121 -0.95 -22.91 -5.30
CA ARG A 121 -1.88 -22.45 -6.33
C ARG A 121 -1.45 -23.00 -7.69
N ASN A 122 -2.31 -23.74 -8.40
CA ASN A 122 -2.17 -24.17 -9.81
C ASN A 122 -0.71 -24.41 -10.29
N GLY A 123 0.03 -25.32 -9.63
CA GLY A 123 1.41 -25.66 -9.98
C GLY A 123 2.49 -24.76 -9.37
N TYR A 124 2.12 -23.73 -8.64
CA TYR A 124 3.05 -22.96 -7.81
C TYR A 124 2.85 -23.34 -6.34
N ASP A 125 3.90 -23.79 -5.68
CA ASP A 125 3.88 -24.08 -4.26
C ASP A 125 5.16 -23.59 -3.59
N ARG A 126 5.04 -23.13 -2.34
CA ARG A 126 6.14 -22.56 -1.58
C ARG A 126 5.91 -22.66 -0.07
N TRP A 127 6.97 -23.01 0.65
CA TRP A 127 7.08 -22.77 2.07
C TRP A 127 7.68 -21.39 2.33
N ALA A 128 7.15 -20.68 3.31
CA ALA A 128 7.67 -19.42 3.79
C ALA A 128 7.60 -19.34 5.31
N PHE A 129 8.51 -18.54 5.90
CA PHE A 129 8.56 -18.32 7.34
C PHE A 129 8.54 -16.81 7.61
N PHE A 130 7.66 -16.41 8.52
CA PHE A 130 7.42 -15.02 8.87
C PHE A 130 7.71 -14.78 10.35
N PRO A 131 8.98 -14.52 10.72
CA PRO A 131 9.32 -14.09 12.07
C PRO A 131 8.84 -12.67 12.33
N GLN A 132 8.37 -12.42 13.55
CA GLN A 132 8.05 -11.09 14.05
C GLN A 132 8.64 -10.93 15.43
N ALA A 133 9.12 -9.74 15.78
CA ALA A 133 9.62 -9.44 17.10
C ALA A 133 9.37 -7.97 17.45
N SER A 134 8.99 -7.69 18.68
CA SER A 134 8.92 -6.34 19.19
C SER A 134 9.56 -6.22 20.57
N LEU A 135 10.22 -5.10 20.78
CA LEU A 135 10.80 -4.70 22.04
C LEU A 135 10.38 -3.26 22.32
N SER A 136 9.79 -3.02 23.47
CA SER A 136 9.50 -1.68 23.97
C SER A 136 10.14 -1.50 25.33
N TRP A 137 10.89 -0.43 25.51
CA TRP A 137 11.52 -0.09 26.76
C TRP A 137 11.17 1.33 27.20
N ILE A 138 10.41 1.43 28.28
CA ILE A 138 10.12 2.67 28.98
C ILE A 138 11.25 2.88 30.00
N ALA A 139 12.36 3.49 29.55
CA ALA A 139 13.51 3.72 30.39
C ALA A 139 13.24 4.77 31.48
N SER A 140 12.37 5.73 31.19
CA SER A 140 11.81 6.71 32.13
C SER A 140 10.56 7.36 31.55
N ALA A 141 9.92 8.26 32.29
CA ALA A 141 8.80 9.05 31.77
C ALA A 141 9.15 9.87 30.53
N ASP A 142 10.43 10.23 30.36
CA ASP A 142 10.93 11.04 29.26
C ASP A 142 11.53 10.23 28.10
N HIS A 143 11.83 8.96 28.30
CA HIS A 143 12.59 8.15 27.33
C HIS A 143 11.89 6.82 27.05
N ILE A 144 11.38 6.65 25.85
CA ILE A 144 10.79 5.39 25.37
C ILE A 144 11.54 4.98 24.09
N LEU A 145 12.01 3.74 24.07
CA LEU A 145 12.62 3.12 22.89
C LEU A 145 11.75 1.94 22.45
N GLN A 146 11.56 1.82 21.15
CA GLN A 146 10.83 0.71 20.54
C GLN A 146 11.62 0.19 19.35
N ALA A 147 11.70 -1.13 19.24
CA ALA A 147 12.24 -1.81 18.07
C ALA A 147 11.22 -2.84 17.62
N GLU A 148 10.89 -2.84 16.35
CA GLU A 148 9.93 -3.77 15.75
C GLU A 148 10.53 -4.35 14.48
N PHE A 149 10.52 -5.66 14.39
CA PHE A 149 10.76 -6.41 13.16
C PHE A 149 9.47 -7.13 12.80
N SER A 150 8.96 -6.87 11.62
CA SER A 150 7.75 -7.50 11.08
C SER A 150 8.06 -8.24 9.79
N SER A 151 7.43 -9.37 9.59
CA SER A 151 7.37 -9.99 8.29
C SER A 151 5.98 -10.57 8.04
N ASP A 152 5.54 -10.46 6.80
CA ASP A 152 4.26 -10.95 6.34
C ASP A 152 4.27 -11.26 4.85
N LYS A 153 3.17 -11.77 4.36
CA LYS A 153 2.94 -12.05 2.95
C LYS A 153 1.74 -11.26 2.44
N SER A 154 1.87 -10.69 1.27
CA SER A 154 0.76 -10.08 0.54
C SER A 154 0.40 -10.96 -0.66
N TYR A 155 -0.90 -11.22 -0.82
CA TYR A 155 -1.40 -11.97 -1.96
C TYR A 155 -1.93 -11.01 -3.02
N PRO A 156 -1.67 -11.28 -4.33
CA PRO A 156 -2.32 -10.53 -5.41
C PRO A 156 -3.85 -10.66 -5.30
N SER A 157 -4.57 -9.64 -5.71
CA SER A 157 -6.01 -9.74 -5.84
C SER A 157 -6.38 -10.68 -6.99
N PHE A 158 -7.53 -11.33 -6.92
CA PHE A 158 -8.02 -12.16 -8.02
C PHE A 158 -8.26 -11.34 -9.28
N TRP A 159 -8.59 -10.06 -9.13
CA TRP A 159 -8.68 -9.12 -10.25
C TRP A 159 -7.34 -8.92 -10.96
N ASP A 160 -6.24 -8.76 -10.21
CA ASP A 160 -4.89 -8.65 -10.80
C ASP A 160 -4.45 -9.95 -11.49
N MET A 161 -5.02 -11.08 -11.09
CA MET A 161 -4.73 -12.41 -11.64
C MET A 161 -5.72 -12.88 -12.71
N SER A 162 -6.77 -12.12 -12.98
CA SER A 162 -7.74 -12.43 -14.03
C SER A 162 -7.06 -12.57 -15.39
N GLY A 163 -7.57 -13.45 -16.25
CA GLY A 163 -7.18 -13.48 -17.64
C GLY A 163 -7.81 -12.40 -18.49
N ALA A 164 -8.77 -11.66 -17.94
CA ALA A 164 -9.55 -10.67 -18.67
C ALA A 164 -8.76 -9.39 -18.98
N VAL A 165 -9.13 -8.74 -20.08
CA VAL A 165 -8.65 -7.41 -20.47
C VAL A 165 -9.78 -6.41 -20.29
N THR A 166 -9.53 -5.34 -19.54
CA THR A 166 -10.46 -4.21 -19.39
C THR A 166 -9.99 -3.08 -20.27
N TYR A 167 -10.86 -2.60 -21.14
CA TYR A 167 -10.58 -1.46 -22.03
C TYR A 167 -11.03 -0.17 -21.34
N LEU A 168 -10.09 0.75 -21.13
CA LEU A 168 -10.37 2.06 -20.56
C LEU A 168 -10.81 3.04 -21.66
N ASP A 169 -10.17 2.93 -22.81
CA ASP A 169 -10.50 3.66 -24.04
C ASP A 169 -9.92 2.93 -25.28
N GLY A 170 -9.90 3.56 -26.44
CA GLY A 170 -9.37 2.97 -27.67
C GLY A 170 -7.85 2.75 -27.67
N TYR A 171 -7.14 3.31 -26.69
CA TYR A 171 -5.67 3.29 -26.60
C TYR A 171 -5.14 2.89 -25.22
N ALA A 172 -6.01 2.58 -24.26
CA ALA A 172 -5.61 2.21 -22.91
C ALA A 172 -6.34 0.95 -22.42
N GLU A 173 -5.57 0.00 -21.91
CA GLU A 173 -6.05 -1.31 -21.48
C GLU A 173 -5.48 -1.67 -20.11
N VAL A 174 -6.25 -2.41 -19.32
CA VAL A 174 -5.79 -3.05 -18.09
C VAL A 174 -5.75 -4.56 -18.32
N HIS A 175 -4.58 -5.14 -18.18
CA HIS A 175 -4.35 -6.58 -18.31
C HIS A 175 -4.14 -7.21 -16.93
N GLY A 176 -4.80 -8.33 -16.68
CA GLY A 176 -4.48 -9.18 -15.55
C GLY A 176 -3.22 -10.03 -15.81
N THR A 177 -2.71 -10.65 -14.76
CA THR A 177 -1.51 -11.51 -14.79
C THR A 177 -1.73 -12.78 -13.98
N PRO A 178 -2.26 -13.85 -14.55
CA PRO A 178 -2.58 -15.09 -13.84
C PRO A 178 -1.38 -15.73 -13.11
N GLY A 179 -0.15 -15.42 -13.57
CA GLY A 179 1.11 -15.91 -13.00
C GLY A 179 1.66 -15.11 -11.82
N LEU A 180 0.95 -14.09 -11.29
CA LEU A 180 1.44 -13.30 -10.17
C LEU A 180 1.76 -14.15 -8.94
N ARG A 181 2.93 -13.90 -8.36
CA ARG A 181 3.39 -14.55 -7.13
C ARG A 181 3.09 -13.68 -5.93
N PRO A 182 2.74 -14.28 -4.77
CA PRO A 182 2.66 -13.55 -3.51
C PRO A 182 3.98 -12.90 -3.12
N SER A 183 3.89 -11.69 -2.57
CA SER A 183 5.04 -10.91 -2.08
C SER A 183 5.36 -11.26 -0.63
N SER A 184 6.64 -11.39 -0.30
CA SER A 184 7.11 -11.46 1.09
C SER A 184 7.64 -10.09 1.52
N ASN A 185 7.13 -9.57 2.63
CA ASN A 185 7.44 -8.25 3.14
C ASN A 185 8.23 -8.37 4.43
N TYR A 186 9.28 -7.55 4.60
CA TYR A 186 10.11 -7.47 5.79
C TYR A 186 10.25 -6.02 6.18
N GLY A 187 9.93 -5.70 7.44
CA GLY A 187 10.00 -4.35 7.99
C GLY A 187 10.86 -4.31 9.26
N LEU A 188 11.70 -3.29 9.39
CA LEU A 188 12.39 -2.95 10.61
C LEU A 188 12.10 -1.49 10.96
N THR A 189 11.63 -1.26 12.16
CA THR A 189 11.35 0.08 12.67
C THR A 189 11.99 0.26 14.04
N LEU A 190 12.78 1.32 14.19
CA LEU A 190 13.36 1.74 15.46
C LEU A 190 12.77 3.12 15.80
N THR A 191 12.08 3.24 16.92
CA THR A 191 11.43 4.48 17.34
C THR A 191 11.99 4.91 18.70
N TYR A 192 12.37 6.18 18.78
CA TYR A 192 12.71 6.84 20.03
C TYR A 192 11.75 7.98 20.29
N VAL A 193 11.07 7.94 21.44
CA VAL A 193 10.16 9.00 21.89
C VAL A 193 10.79 9.70 23.08
N LEU A 194 11.04 11.01 22.92
CA LEU A 194 11.60 11.87 23.95
C LEU A 194 10.53 12.77 24.54
N LYS A 195 10.41 12.79 25.86
CA LYS A 195 9.46 13.62 26.62
C LYS A 195 8.00 13.46 26.16
N GLN A 196 7.66 12.26 25.69
CA GLN A 196 6.34 11.91 25.13
C GLN A 196 5.86 12.89 24.03
N LYS A 197 6.78 13.56 23.36
CA LYS A 197 6.50 14.63 22.36
C LYS A 197 7.31 14.47 21.08
N TYR A 198 8.63 14.30 21.22
CA TYR A 198 9.53 14.25 20.08
C TYR A 198 9.66 12.81 19.65
N ILE A 199 9.44 12.56 18.38
CA ILE A 199 9.53 11.20 17.81
C ILE A 199 10.64 11.19 16.79
N PHE A 200 11.54 10.25 16.91
CA PHE A 200 12.61 9.96 15.96
C PHE A 200 12.48 8.49 15.56
N GLN A 201 12.43 8.24 14.27
CA GLN A 201 12.25 6.90 13.75
C GLN A 201 13.26 6.62 12.64
N LEU A 202 13.85 5.43 12.66
CA LEU A 202 14.54 4.82 11.54
C LEU A 202 13.70 3.66 11.05
N PHE A 203 13.54 3.53 9.76
CA PHE A 203 12.76 2.45 9.18
C PHE A 203 13.42 1.87 7.94
N GLY A 204 13.21 0.58 7.73
CA GLY A 204 13.59 -0.12 6.52
C GLY A 204 12.49 -1.10 6.13
N ASN A 205 12.13 -1.14 4.85
CA ASN A 205 11.19 -2.10 4.29
C ASN A 205 11.82 -2.76 3.08
N HIS A 206 11.65 -4.07 2.98
CA HIS A 206 12.11 -4.86 1.85
C HIS A 206 11.01 -5.83 1.44
N ARG A 207 10.60 -5.75 0.18
CA ARG A 207 9.58 -6.62 -0.42
C ARG A 207 10.23 -7.45 -1.50
N VAL A 208 10.13 -8.77 -1.38
CA VAL A 208 10.57 -9.73 -2.40
C VAL A 208 9.36 -10.19 -3.19
N ASP A 209 9.49 -10.39 -4.49
CA ASP A 209 8.37 -10.66 -5.41
C ASP A 209 7.24 -9.61 -5.29
N ALA A 210 7.59 -8.36 -4.98
CA ALA A 210 6.64 -7.27 -4.86
C ALA A 210 5.82 -7.16 -6.15
N PHE A 211 4.51 -7.01 -6.06
CA PHE A 211 3.67 -6.82 -7.22
C PHE A 211 3.00 -5.44 -7.18
N THR A 212 2.92 -4.82 -8.35
CA THR A 212 2.27 -3.53 -8.50
C THR A 212 1.98 -3.26 -9.97
N GLN A 213 0.95 -2.45 -10.22
CA GLN A 213 0.59 -2.03 -11.55
C GLN A 213 1.67 -1.12 -12.14
N SER A 214 2.02 -1.38 -13.37
CA SER A 214 2.98 -0.62 -14.17
C SER A 214 2.35 -0.29 -15.50
N ALA A 215 2.69 0.88 -16.06
CA ALA A 215 2.29 1.26 -17.40
C ALA A 215 3.40 0.92 -18.40
N TYR A 216 3.00 0.45 -19.56
CA TYR A 216 3.89 0.09 -20.66
C TYR A 216 3.21 0.41 -21.99
N LEU A 217 3.91 1.12 -22.89
CA LEU A 217 3.44 1.34 -24.26
C LEU A 217 3.74 0.09 -25.10
N SER A 218 2.71 -0.47 -25.72
CA SER A 218 2.86 -1.64 -26.59
C SER A 218 3.78 -1.31 -27.76
N PRO A 219 4.79 -2.15 -28.10
CA PRO A 219 5.62 -1.95 -29.28
C PRO A 219 4.88 -2.25 -30.59
N ASP A 220 3.81 -3.06 -30.52
CA ASP A 220 3.14 -3.59 -31.71
C ASP A 220 1.95 -2.72 -32.16
N ARG A 221 1.42 -1.90 -31.28
CA ARG A 221 0.24 -1.06 -31.53
C ARG A 221 0.23 0.17 -30.60
N PRO A 222 -0.44 1.27 -30.98
CA PRO A 222 -0.55 2.45 -30.14
C PRO A 222 -1.52 2.19 -28.97
N ALA A 223 -1.07 1.42 -27.98
CA ALA A 223 -1.85 1.11 -26.79
C ALA A 223 -1.00 1.21 -25.52
N LEU A 224 -1.53 1.90 -24.50
CA LEU A 224 -0.99 1.95 -23.16
C LEU A 224 -1.55 0.78 -22.35
N ILE A 225 -0.68 -0.10 -21.92
CA ILE A 225 -1.05 -1.29 -21.15
C ILE A 225 -0.73 -1.02 -19.69
N TYR A 226 -1.75 -1.09 -18.84
CA TYR A 226 -1.60 -1.15 -17.39
C TYR A 226 -1.63 -2.61 -16.96
N GLN A 227 -0.56 -3.09 -16.36
CA GLN A 227 -0.46 -4.49 -15.95
C GLN A 227 0.23 -4.59 -14.59
N THR A 228 -0.35 -5.40 -13.70
CA THR A 228 0.28 -5.74 -12.43
C THR A 228 1.32 -6.83 -12.68
N LEU A 229 2.59 -6.56 -12.36
CA LEU A 229 3.72 -7.47 -12.54
C LEU A 229 4.45 -7.67 -11.23
N ASN A 230 5.12 -8.83 -11.07
CA ASN A 230 6.06 -9.02 -9.98
C ASN A 230 7.35 -8.26 -10.26
N TRP A 231 7.85 -7.61 -9.22
CA TRP A 231 9.18 -7.00 -9.16
C TRP A 231 10.09 -7.88 -8.32
N ASP A 232 11.35 -8.09 -8.72
CA ASP A 232 12.30 -8.88 -7.95
C ASP A 232 12.33 -8.41 -6.50
N TYR A 233 12.42 -7.08 -6.33
CA TYR A 233 12.25 -6.44 -5.03
C TYR A 233 11.88 -4.96 -5.13
N MET A 234 11.28 -4.47 -4.05
CA MET A 234 11.11 -3.06 -3.74
C MET A 234 11.59 -2.81 -2.31
N SER A 235 12.42 -1.82 -2.11
CA SER A 235 12.99 -1.52 -0.79
C SER A 235 12.91 -0.03 -0.51
N SER A 236 12.74 0.31 0.75
CA SER A 236 12.92 1.67 1.25
C SER A 236 13.67 1.66 2.56
N PHE A 237 14.54 2.63 2.75
CA PHE A 237 15.24 2.87 4.00
C PHE A 237 15.28 4.36 4.29
N GLY A 238 14.94 4.77 5.50
CA GLY A 238 14.85 6.17 5.81
C GLY A 238 14.74 6.50 7.28
N ALA A 239 14.53 7.79 7.51
CA ALA A 239 14.33 8.37 8.84
C ALA A 239 13.15 9.33 8.83
N LEU A 240 12.51 9.47 10.00
CA LEU A 240 11.43 10.40 10.26
C LEU A 240 11.67 11.08 11.60
N ALA A 241 11.37 12.38 11.68
CA ALA A 241 11.36 13.15 12.91
C ALA A 241 10.07 13.96 13.02
N VAL A 242 9.42 13.91 14.19
CA VAL A 242 8.30 14.75 14.54
C VAL A 242 8.68 15.60 15.74
N VAL A 243 8.69 16.91 15.54
CA VAL A 243 9.16 17.90 16.52
C VAL A 243 8.05 18.91 16.79
N PRO A 244 7.28 18.75 17.88
CA PRO A 244 6.35 19.79 18.32
C PRO A 244 7.11 20.92 19.02
N LEU A 245 6.78 22.16 18.65
CA LEU A 245 7.34 23.37 19.23
C LEU A 245 6.22 24.20 19.84
N ARG A 246 6.51 24.86 20.93
CA ARG A 246 5.63 25.85 21.55
C ARG A 246 6.43 27.10 21.91
N ILE A 247 6.03 28.23 21.35
CA ILE A 247 6.66 29.52 21.61
C ILE A 247 5.66 30.38 22.36
N GLY A 248 5.95 30.57 23.67
CA GLY A 248 5.04 31.19 24.59
C GLY A 248 3.70 30.45 24.72
N GLU A 249 2.61 31.20 24.90
CA GLU A 249 1.27 30.65 25.06
C GLU A 249 0.42 30.75 23.76
N ARG A 250 0.97 31.39 22.74
CA ARG A 250 0.19 31.78 21.55
C ARG A 250 0.52 30.97 20.33
N PHE A 251 1.72 30.46 20.22
CA PHE A 251 2.15 29.78 19.00
C PHE A 251 2.53 28.32 19.30
N THR A 252 1.91 27.40 18.57
CA THR A 252 2.27 25.99 18.53
C THR A 252 2.56 25.58 17.11
N SER A 253 3.59 24.78 16.92
CA SER A 253 3.99 24.21 15.64
C SER A 253 4.28 22.73 15.79
N ARG A 254 3.96 21.95 14.79
CA ARG A 254 4.39 20.58 14.64
C ARG A 254 5.15 20.48 13.33
N ILE A 255 6.42 20.12 13.42
CA ILE A 255 7.30 19.91 12.28
C ILE A 255 7.42 18.42 12.07
N THR A 256 7.16 17.94 10.87
CA THR A 256 7.42 16.57 10.45
C THR A 256 8.43 16.59 9.32
N LEU A 257 9.53 15.87 9.49
CA LEU A 257 10.58 15.70 8.49
C LEU A 257 10.77 14.22 8.24
N SER A 258 10.83 13.83 6.98
CA SER A 258 11.17 12.47 6.59
C SER A 258 12.04 12.48 5.35
N GLY A 259 12.95 11.50 5.28
CA GLY A 259 13.74 11.26 4.09
C GLY A 259 14.03 9.78 3.96
N PHE A 260 13.89 9.25 2.74
CA PHE A 260 14.15 7.83 2.49
C PHE A 260 14.66 7.60 1.07
N ASP A 261 15.49 6.59 0.91
CA ASP A 261 15.83 6.04 -0.41
C ASP A 261 14.79 4.99 -0.79
N TYR A 262 14.30 5.07 -2.02
CA TYR A 262 13.40 4.08 -2.59
C TYR A 262 14.11 3.38 -3.76
N LEU A 263 14.22 2.07 -3.68
CA LEU A 263 14.93 1.22 -4.63
C LEU A 263 14.00 0.14 -5.14
N LEU A 264 13.98 -0.07 -6.46
CA LEU A 264 13.21 -1.13 -7.09
C LEU A 264 13.99 -1.80 -8.21
N ARG A 265 13.70 -3.08 -8.47
CA ARG A 265 14.30 -3.85 -9.54
C ARG A 265 13.35 -4.89 -10.10
N ASN A 266 13.37 -5.01 -11.42
CA ASN A 266 12.81 -6.12 -12.17
C ASN A 266 13.80 -6.48 -13.28
N ARG A 267 14.36 -7.71 -13.24
CA ARG A 267 15.37 -8.18 -14.22
C ARG A 267 14.78 -8.49 -15.58
N ASP A 268 13.49 -8.68 -15.65
CA ASP A 268 12.76 -9.05 -16.87
C ASP A 268 11.50 -8.21 -17.05
N PHE A 269 11.65 -6.89 -16.94
CA PHE A 269 10.56 -5.95 -17.19
C PHE A 269 10.38 -5.78 -18.71
N TYR A 270 9.46 -6.54 -19.29
CA TYR A 270 9.26 -6.64 -20.75
C TYR A 270 10.57 -6.85 -21.53
N GLY A 271 11.40 -7.80 -21.06
CA GLY A 271 12.69 -8.13 -21.66
C GLY A 271 13.85 -7.20 -21.30
N MET A 272 13.67 -6.25 -20.37
CA MET A 272 14.68 -5.29 -19.94
C MET A 272 15.07 -5.49 -18.47
N ASP A 273 16.36 -5.32 -18.12
CA ASP A 273 16.79 -5.21 -16.71
C ASP A 273 16.51 -3.78 -16.22
N TYR A 274 15.43 -3.63 -15.48
CA TYR A 274 14.98 -2.35 -14.94
C TYR A 274 15.36 -2.20 -13.47
N LYS A 275 16.20 -1.21 -13.17
CA LYS A 275 16.62 -0.89 -11.82
C LYS A 275 16.61 0.62 -11.62
N ARG A 276 15.97 1.09 -10.57
CA ARG A 276 15.95 2.53 -10.21
C ARG A 276 16.06 2.71 -8.71
N SER A 277 16.65 3.83 -8.31
CA SER A 277 16.57 4.35 -6.95
C SER A 277 16.40 5.86 -6.96
N LYS A 278 15.73 6.39 -5.93
CA LYS A 278 15.55 7.83 -5.74
C LYS A 278 15.41 8.16 -4.26
N TRP A 279 16.14 9.18 -3.83
CA TRP A 279 15.92 9.78 -2.52
C TRP A 279 14.67 10.67 -2.55
N VAL A 280 13.80 10.46 -1.58
CA VAL A 280 12.56 11.22 -1.39
C VAL A 280 12.63 11.96 -0.07
N GLY A 281 12.48 13.28 -0.13
CA GLY A 281 12.39 14.14 1.05
C GLY A 281 10.96 14.61 1.26
N TYR A 282 10.53 14.66 2.51
CA TYR A 282 9.22 15.16 2.92
C TYR A 282 9.36 16.09 4.12
N ALA A 283 8.73 17.25 4.05
CA ALA A 283 8.64 18.20 5.14
C ALA A 283 7.20 18.71 5.28
N ALA A 284 6.65 18.69 6.50
CA ALA A 284 5.34 19.24 6.77
C ALA A 284 5.38 20.14 8.02
N LEU A 285 4.54 21.16 8.02
CA LEU A 285 4.36 22.13 9.10
C LEU A 285 2.88 22.28 9.40
N ASP A 286 2.49 22.11 10.66
CA ASP A 286 1.16 22.41 11.17
C ASP A 286 1.32 23.46 12.28
N ASN A 287 0.74 24.63 12.08
CA ASN A 287 0.91 25.77 12.99
C ASN A 287 -0.43 26.28 13.46
N THR A 288 -0.49 26.65 14.72
CA THR A 288 -1.62 27.36 15.32
C THR A 288 -1.11 28.62 16.04
N LEU A 289 -1.60 29.74 15.59
CA LEU A 289 -1.36 31.05 16.24
C LEU A 289 -2.64 31.52 16.91
N ARG A 290 -2.65 31.55 18.23
CA ARG A 290 -3.75 32.12 19.00
C ARG A 290 -3.71 33.65 18.92
N LEU A 291 -4.65 34.21 18.15
CA LEU A 291 -4.75 35.65 17.92
C LEU A 291 -5.32 36.37 19.14
N SER A 292 -6.34 35.79 19.80
CA SER A 292 -7.01 36.36 20.95
C SER A 292 -7.51 35.26 21.89
N ARG A 293 -7.68 35.61 23.18
CA ARG A 293 -8.33 34.78 24.20
C ARG A 293 -9.80 35.15 24.43
N LYS A 294 -10.16 36.37 24.12
CA LYS A 294 -11.53 36.91 24.25
C LYS A 294 -11.77 37.92 23.12
N PRO A 295 -12.44 37.52 22.02
CA PRO A 295 -12.94 36.16 21.70
C PRO A 295 -11.80 35.14 21.54
N ASP A 296 -12.07 33.87 21.80
CA ASP A 296 -11.06 32.80 21.57
C ASP A 296 -10.93 32.54 20.05
N LEU A 297 -9.91 33.15 19.48
CA LEU A 297 -9.66 33.16 18.04
C LEU A 297 -8.26 32.64 17.76
N ALA A 298 -8.17 31.65 16.88
CA ALA A 298 -6.91 31.07 16.41
C ALA A 298 -6.82 31.15 14.89
N PHE A 299 -5.61 31.37 14.39
CA PHE A 299 -5.24 31.23 13.02
C PHE A 299 -4.44 29.93 12.87
N GLU A 300 -4.90 29.04 12.01
CA GLU A 300 -4.27 27.77 11.68
C GLU A 300 -3.68 27.88 10.28
N PHE A 301 -2.42 27.51 10.11
CA PHE A 301 -1.77 27.48 8.82
C PHE A 301 -0.74 26.39 8.78
N GLY A 302 -0.63 25.74 7.63
CA GLY A 302 0.26 24.62 7.47
C GLY A 302 0.42 24.25 6.03
N GLY A 303 1.17 23.20 5.81
CA GLY A 303 1.37 22.66 4.48
C GLY A 303 2.48 21.63 4.48
N TYR A 304 2.74 21.10 3.31
CA TYR A 304 3.83 20.16 3.12
C TYR A 304 4.58 20.42 1.79
N TYR A 305 5.77 19.91 1.73
CA TYR A 305 6.57 19.75 0.53
C TYR A 305 7.08 18.31 0.46
N GLN A 306 6.92 17.68 -0.69
CA GLN A 306 7.54 16.41 -1.05
C GLN A 306 8.41 16.62 -2.28
N SER A 307 9.65 16.14 -2.21
CA SER A 307 10.54 16.15 -3.37
C SER A 307 10.02 15.21 -4.45
N GLU A 308 10.63 15.26 -5.62
CA GLU A 308 10.39 14.25 -6.64
C GLU A 308 10.51 12.84 -6.09
N ALA A 309 9.68 11.92 -6.61
CA ALA A 309 9.63 10.52 -6.23
C ALA A 309 9.62 9.61 -7.47
N ILE A 310 9.73 8.31 -7.26
CA ILE A 310 9.46 7.30 -8.28
C ILE A 310 8.40 6.32 -7.77
N GLN A 311 7.53 5.91 -8.66
CA GLN A 311 6.57 4.84 -8.43
C GLN A 311 6.61 3.88 -9.62
N CYS A 312 7.27 2.75 -9.45
CA CYS A 312 7.52 1.81 -10.55
C CYS A 312 8.19 2.51 -11.74
N THR A 313 7.50 2.59 -12.85
CA THR A 313 7.99 3.24 -14.08
C THR A 313 7.80 4.75 -14.09
N TYR A 314 7.01 5.30 -13.16
CA TYR A 314 6.70 6.73 -13.14
C TYR A 314 7.74 7.54 -12.38
N ASP A 315 8.18 8.62 -12.96
CA ASP A 315 8.77 9.77 -12.29
C ASP A 315 7.65 10.70 -11.86
N ILE A 316 7.56 10.95 -10.58
CA ILE A 316 6.55 11.82 -9.98
C ILE A 316 7.23 13.12 -9.59
N GLY A 317 6.77 14.23 -10.13
CA GLY A 317 7.27 15.56 -9.83
C GLY A 317 7.12 15.93 -8.35
N ALA A 318 7.87 16.94 -7.92
CA ALA A 318 7.71 17.49 -6.59
C ALA A 318 6.30 18.04 -6.39
N SER A 319 5.76 17.88 -5.19
CA SER A 319 4.45 18.39 -4.81
C SER A 319 4.51 19.18 -3.50
N TRP A 320 3.65 20.16 -3.36
CA TRP A 320 3.53 20.94 -2.14
C TRP A 320 2.10 21.45 -1.98
N ARG A 321 1.76 21.83 -0.77
CA ARG A 321 0.45 22.40 -0.46
C ARG A 321 0.57 23.39 0.68
N LEU A 322 -0.20 24.46 0.61
CA LEU A 322 -0.42 25.38 1.72
C LEU A 322 -1.90 25.47 2.05
N ASP A 323 -2.19 25.35 3.35
CA ASP A 323 -3.52 25.46 3.93
C ASP A 323 -3.54 26.62 4.94
N ALA A 324 -4.67 27.31 5.05
CA ALA A 324 -4.88 28.26 6.11
C ALA A 324 -6.35 28.32 6.54
N GLY A 325 -6.59 28.66 7.80
CA GLY A 325 -7.93 28.75 8.34
C GLY A 325 -8.00 29.62 9.59
N VAL A 326 -9.20 30.00 9.93
CA VAL A 326 -9.53 30.71 11.14
C VAL A 326 -10.54 29.91 11.95
N LYS A 327 -10.25 29.77 13.24
CA LYS A 327 -11.05 29.04 14.19
C LYS A 327 -11.49 29.97 15.30
N TRP A 328 -12.79 30.07 15.51
CA TRP A 328 -13.41 30.85 16.54
C TRP A 328 -14.21 29.98 17.51
N THR A 329 -13.77 29.95 18.77
CA THR A 329 -14.46 29.23 19.84
C THR A 329 -15.25 30.21 20.68
N PHE A 330 -16.55 29.98 20.88
CA PHE A 330 -17.45 30.87 21.59
C PHE A 330 -18.41 30.09 22.49
N ALA A 331 -19.38 30.81 23.14
CA ALA A 331 -20.31 30.22 24.11
C ALA A 331 -19.59 29.45 25.24
N ALA A 332 -18.52 30.01 25.80
CA ALA A 332 -17.68 29.40 26.84
C ALA A 332 -17.10 28.02 26.43
N GLY A 333 -16.71 27.87 25.18
CA GLY A 333 -16.12 26.62 24.62
C GLY A 333 -17.16 25.62 24.14
N LYS A 334 -18.44 25.93 24.17
CA LYS A 334 -19.52 25.02 23.76
C LYS A 334 -19.81 25.05 22.26
N ALA A 335 -19.34 26.07 21.56
CA ALA A 335 -19.52 26.21 20.12
C ALA A 335 -18.23 26.64 19.44
N GLU A 336 -18.02 26.15 18.22
CA GLU A 336 -16.87 26.42 17.39
C GLU A 336 -17.31 26.69 15.95
N LEU A 337 -16.74 27.73 15.35
CA LEU A 337 -16.84 28.04 13.95
C LEU A 337 -15.44 27.96 13.35
N SER A 338 -15.26 27.16 12.32
CA SER A 338 -14.00 27.04 11.59
C SER A 338 -14.23 27.29 10.11
N VAL A 339 -13.39 28.14 9.52
CA VAL A 339 -13.33 28.36 8.07
C VAL A 339 -11.93 28.01 7.63
N LYS A 340 -11.79 27.05 6.71
CA LYS A 340 -10.50 26.55 6.24
C LYS A 340 -10.47 26.51 4.71
N GLY A 341 -9.40 27.03 4.12
CA GLY A 341 -9.00 26.85 2.74
C GLY A 341 -7.89 25.80 2.67
N ASN A 342 -8.08 24.77 1.88
CA ASN A 342 -7.04 23.76 1.62
C ASN A 342 -6.50 24.00 0.22
N ASP A 343 -5.19 23.73 0.04
CA ASP A 343 -4.48 23.89 -1.22
C ASP A 343 -4.73 25.27 -1.86
N LEU A 344 -4.39 26.31 -1.12
CA LEU A 344 -4.68 27.70 -1.51
C LEU A 344 -4.10 28.12 -2.87
N PHE A 345 -3.17 27.36 -3.40
CA PHE A 345 -2.44 27.65 -4.65
C PHE A 345 -2.68 26.62 -5.75
N ASP A 346 -3.59 25.64 -5.52
CA ASP A 346 -3.88 24.53 -6.46
C ASP A 346 -2.58 23.83 -6.94
N SER A 347 -1.76 23.43 -5.98
CA SER A 347 -0.38 22.97 -6.21
C SER A 347 -0.19 21.46 -6.01
N MET A 348 -1.27 20.71 -5.71
CA MET A 348 -1.22 19.27 -5.42
C MET A 348 -1.20 18.37 -6.67
N THR A 349 -1.08 18.90 -7.87
CA THR A 349 -1.10 18.14 -9.12
C THR A 349 0.33 17.91 -9.66
N PRO A 350 1.10 16.96 -9.11
CA PRO A 350 2.42 16.67 -9.66
C PRO A 350 2.29 16.04 -11.04
N VAL A 351 3.13 16.46 -11.97
CA VAL A 351 3.26 15.82 -13.27
C VAL A 351 3.88 14.43 -13.06
N SER A 352 3.33 13.41 -13.71
CA SER A 352 3.88 12.06 -13.75
C SER A 352 4.42 11.79 -15.15
N GLU A 353 5.64 11.30 -15.23
CA GLU A 353 6.31 10.99 -16.48
C GLU A 353 6.81 9.55 -16.46
N VAL A 354 6.79 8.90 -17.63
CA VAL A 354 7.48 7.63 -17.88
C VAL A 354 8.55 7.95 -18.92
N ASP A 355 9.81 7.75 -18.56
CA ASP A 355 10.95 7.93 -19.47
C ASP A 355 12.00 6.84 -19.21
N PHE A 356 11.88 5.72 -19.93
CA PHE A 356 12.89 4.65 -19.90
C PHE A 356 12.88 3.86 -21.21
N GLY A 357 14.05 3.55 -21.75
CA GLY A 357 14.18 2.86 -23.03
C GLY A 357 13.47 3.67 -24.15
N GLU A 358 12.54 3.02 -24.84
CA GLU A 358 11.70 3.64 -25.88
C GLU A 358 10.36 4.17 -25.33
N GLN A 359 10.13 4.03 -24.03
CA GLN A 359 8.89 4.40 -23.36
C GLN A 359 8.91 5.89 -23.01
N ARG A 360 7.97 6.68 -23.51
CA ARG A 360 7.81 8.09 -23.16
C ARG A 360 6.34 8.43 -23.04
N LEU A 361 5.93 8.81 -21.83
CA LEU A 361 4.57 9.21 -21.52
C LEU A 361 4.60 10.35 -20.50
N ARG A 362 3.76 11.34 -20.68
CA ARG A 362 3.59 12.44 -19.72
C ARG A 362 2.11 12.59 -19.40
N MET A 363 1.80 12.61 -18.09
CA MET A 363 0.46 12.80 -17.55
C MET A 363 0.51 13.95 -16.54
N GLY A 364 -0.41 14.88 -16.61
CA GLY A 364 -0.49 16.04 -15.73
C GLY A 364 -1.85 16.69 -15.74
#